data_3ae98b7be39623e65fa29fe9fb7f3602
#
_entry.id   3ae98b7be39623e65fa29fe9fb7f3602
#
_cell.length_a   1.000
_cell.length_b   1.000
_cell.length_c   1.000
_cell.angle_alpha   90.00
_cell.angle_beta   90.00
_cell.angle_gamma   90.00
#
_symmetry.space_group_name_H-M   'P 1'
#
loop_
_entity.id
_entity.type
_entity.pdbx_description
1 polymer ?
#
loop_
_entity_poly.entity_id
_entity_poly.type
_entity_poly.pdbx_seq_one_letter_code
_entity_poly.pdbx_strand_id
1 'polypeptide(L)'
;DPDVPSRGDDVNQENRTVPASLPRIDFIHWVLVDLPAGLREIREGEFSNDVTPRGKSGPHAPHNARQGINDYTAWFAGDNDMRGDYYGYDGPCPPWNDEIIHHYVFTLFALDSPTLPIEGKLTGQQVRAAMHGHILAEARLTGTYTLNPLLKA
;
A
#
# COMPACT_ATOMS: atom_id res chain seq x y z
N ASP A 1 0.79 -0.19 5.96
CA ASP A 1 1.97 -0.37 6.80
C ASP A 1 2.10 0.83 7.73
N PRO A 2 1.88 0.68 9.04
CA PRO A 2 2.02 1.77 10.03
C PRO A 2 3.46 1.96 10.51
N ASP A 3 4.40 1.15 10.04
CA ASP A 3 5.75 1.08 10.57
C ASP A 3 6.80 1.78 9.69
N VAL A 4 6.35 2.51 8.66
CA VAL A 4 7.28 3.19 7.74
C VAL A 4 8.00 4.34 8.45
N PRO A 5 9.33 4.45 8.31
CA PRO A 5 10.10 5.53 8.91
C PRO A 5 9.56 6.91 8.50
N SER A 6 9.42 7.82 9.46
CA SER A 6 8.94 9.19 9.19
C SER A 6 9.90 10.05 8.36
N ARG A 7 11.13 9.56 8.13
CA ARG A 7 12.15 10.16 7.26
C ARG A 7 12.99 9.07 6.60
N GLY A 8 13.51 9.37 5.41
CA GLY A 8 14.24 8.43 4.58
C GLY A 8 15.77 8.48 4.66
N ASP A 9 16.35 9.37 5.47
CA ASP A 9 17.79 9.67 5.45
C ASP A 9 18.68 8.47 5.73
N ASP A 10 18.20 7.54 6.56
CA ASP A 10 18.92 6.34 6.96
C ASP A 10 18.42 5.08 6.24
N VAL A 11 17.33 5.20 5.48
CA VAL A 11 16.68 4.06 4.80
C VAL A 11 17.62 3.46 3.76
N ASN A 12 17.88 2.15 3.89
CA ASN A 12 18.71 1.37 2.96
C ASN A 12 20.14 1.94 2.75
N GLN A 13 20.70 2.62 3.78
CA GLN A 13 22.07 3.12 3.74
C GLN A 13 23.03 2.13 4.39
N GLU A 14 24.18 1.90 3.75
CA GLU A 14 25.26 1.12 4.34
C GLU A 14 25.81 1.80 5.61
N ASN A 15 26.15 1.00 6.60
CA ASN A 15 26.68 1.45 7.91
C ASN A 15 25.74 2.37 8.72
N ARG A 16 24.44 2.34 8.40
CA ARG A 16 23.38 3.01 9.16
C ARG A 16 22.29 2.02 9.52
N THR A 17 21.53 2.34 10.56
CA THR A 17 20.29 1.64 10.93
C THR A 17 19.15 2.64 10.97
N VAL A 18 17.95 2.16 10.67
CA VAL A 18 16.71 2.89 10.95
C VAL A 18 16.29 2.53 12.37
N PRO A 19 16.45 3.46 13.36
CA PRO A 19 16.25 3.11 14.76
C PRO A 19 14.79 2.76 15.07
N ALA A 20 14.57 1.79 15.95
CA ALA A 20 13.24 1.46 16.45
C ALA A 20 12.53 2.64 17.12
N SER A 21 13.29 3.58 17.69
CA SER A 21 12.79 4.81 18.33
C SER A 21 12.35 5.91 17.36
N LEU A 22 12.63 5.76 16.06
CA LEU A 22 12.22 6.76 15.07
C LEU A 22 10.69 6.77 14.96
N PRO A 23 10.03 7.93 14.95
CA PRO A 23 8.60 8.01 14.69
C PRO A 23 8.22 7.33 13.38
N ARG A 24 7.08 6.65 13.37
CA ARG A 24 6.56 5.90 12.23
C ARG A 24 5.33 6.59 11.66
N ILE A 25 5.08 6.35 10.38
CA ILE A 25 3.93 6.89 9.65
C ILE A 25 3.18 5.78 8.94
N ASP A 26 1.89 5.99 8.73
CA ASP A 26 1.10 5.15 7.84
C ASP A 26 1.57 5.31 6.40
N PHE A 27 1.77 4.19 5.71
CA PHE A 27 2.08 4.14 4.29
C PHE A 27 1.09 3.20 3.59
N ILE A 28 0.39 3.73 2.59
CA ILE A 28 -0.64 2.99 1.86
C ILE A 28 -0.01 2.29 0.66
N HIS A 29 0.09 0.97 0.75
CA HIS A 29 0.64 0.12 -0.30
C HIS A 29 -0.37 -0.28 -1.37
N TRP A 30 -1.67 -0.16 -1.08
CA TRP A 30 -2.72 -0.60 -1.99
C TRP A 30 -4.04 0.12 -1.73
N VAL A 31 -4.64 0.60 -2.81
CA VAL A 31 -6.00 1.15 -2.83
C VAL A 31 -6.80 0.40 -3.88
N LEU A 32 -7.85 -0.30 -3.46
CA LEU A 32 -8.72 -1.08 -4.34
C LEU A 32 -10.18 -0.80 -3.97
N VAL A 33 -10.99 -0.45 -4.95
CA VAL A 33 -12.41 -0.11 -4.77
C VAL A 33 -13.29 -0.82 -5.80
N ASP A 34 -14.59 -0.82 -5.53
CA ASP A 34 -15.63 -1.37 -6.40
C ASP A 34 -15.48 -2.88 -6.66
N LEU A 35 -15.00 -3.62 -5.67
CA LEU A 35 -14.97 -5.08 -5.74
C LEU A 35 -16.39 -5.63 -5.79
N PRO A 36 -16.69 -6.54 -6.74
CA PRO A 36 -18.00 -7.17 -6.81
C PRO A 36 -18.33 -7.93 -5.52
N ALA A 37 -19.55 -7.78 -4.99
CA ALA A 37 -19.99 -8.47 -3.78
C ALA A 37 -19.94 -10.02 -3.90
N GLY A 38 -19.93 -10.55 -5.13
CA GLY A 38 -19.80 -11.98 -5.40
C GLY A 38 -18.37 -12.51 -5.38
N LEU A 39 -17.35 -11.65 -5.34
CA LEU A 39 -15.95 -12.07 -5.29
C LEU A 39 -15.66 -12.80 -3.98
N ARG A 40 -15.05 -13.98 -4.05
CA ARG A 40 -14.73 -14.83 -2.89
C ARG A 40 -13.25 -15.04 -2.69
N GLU A 41 -12.45 -14.73 -3.69
CA GLU A 41 -11.02 -14.99 -3.68
C GLU A 41 -10.31 -13.92 -4.52
N ILE A 42 -9.15 -13.47 -4.02
CA ILE A 42 -8.13 -12.76 -4.78
C ILE A 42 -6.91 -13.67 -4.78
N ARG A 43 -6.45 -14.05 -5.96
CA ARG A 43 -5.33 -14.97 -6.11
C ARG A 43 -3.99 -14.26 -5.88
N GLU A 44 -3.00 -15.02 -5.46
CA GLU A 44 -1.64 -14.54 -5.35
C GLU A 44 -1.15 -13.94 -6.69
N GLY A 45 -0.56 -12.75 -6.63
CA GLY A 45 -0.04 -12.03 -7.80
C GLY A 45 -1.10 -11.36 -8.69
N GLU A 46 -2.39 -11.55 -8.44
CA GLU A 46 -3.45 -11.05 -9.34
C GLU A 46 -3.46 -9.51 -9.47
N PHE A 47 -3.11 -8.79 -8.41
CA PHE A 47 -3.05 -7.32 -8.38
C PHE A 47 -1.62 -6.78 -8.22
N SER A 48 -0.64 -7.63 -8.20
CA SER A 48 0.76 -7.29 -8.05
C SER A 48 1.60 -8.22 -8.89
N ASN A 49 2.29 -7.67 -9.86
CA ASN A 49 3.16 -8.43 -10.76
C ASN A 49 4.44 -7.64 -10.97
N ASP A 50 5.54 -8.14 -10.43
CA ASP A 50 6.89 -7.57 -10.51
C ASP A 50 7.06 -6.13 -10.00
N VAL A 51 8.30 -5.72 -9.83
CA VAL A 51 8.67 -4.31 -9.58
C VAL A 51 8.67 -3.56 -10.91
N THR A 52 7.84 -2.53 -11.02
CA THR A 52 7.71 -1.76 -12.25
C THR A 52 8.24 -0.34 -12.03
N PRO A 53 9.45 -0.01 -12.53
CA PRO A 53 9.96 1.35 -12.47
C PRO A 53 9.02 2.33 -13.19
N ARG A 54 8.95 3.55 -12.69
CA ARG A 54 8.15 4.66 -13.27
C ARG A 54 6.63 4.47 -13.18
N GLY A 55 6.18 3.64 -12.26
CA GLY A 55 4.78 3.46 -11.96
C GLY A 55 4.09 2.34 -12.73
N LYS A 56 2.88 2.07 -12.33
CA LYS A 56 1.97 1.08 -12.93
C LYS A 56 0.70 1.75 -13.39
N SER A 57 0.13 1.24 -14.48
CA SER A 57 -1.10 1.78 -15.07
C SER A 57 -2.33 1.48 -14.22
N GLY A 58 -3.31 2.36 -14.32
CA GLY A 58 -4.62 2.26 -13.69
C GLY A 58 -5.58 3.31 -14.27
N PRO A 59 -6.78 3.48 -13.70
CA PRO A 59 -7.31 2.83 -12.49
C PRO A 59 -7.93 1.44 -12.71
N HIS A 60 -8.04 0.96 -13.96
CA HIS A 60 -8.66 -0.35 -14.25
C HIS A 60 -7.91 -1.49 -13.57
N ALA A 61 -8.67 -2.39 -12.96
CA ALA A 61 -8.18 -3.55 -12.24
C ALA A 61 -8.98 -4.82 -12.62
N PRO A 62 -8.50 -6.03 -12.28
CA PRO A 62 -9.27 -7.26 -12.41
C PRO A 62 -10.66 -7.15 -11.79
N HIS A 63 -11.59 -7.99 -12.24
CA HIS A 63 -12.98 -8.06 -11.78
C HIS A 63 -13.81 -6.80 -12.02
N ASN A 64 -13.43 -5.94 -12.96
CA ASN A 64 -14.02 -4.61 -13.19
C ASN A 64 -13.91 -3.66 -11.98
N ALA A 65 -13.02 -3.96 -11.05
CA ALA A 65 -12.69 -3.08 -9.94
C ALA A 65 -11.84 -1.89 -10.42
N ARG A 66 -11.67 -0.90 -9.55
CA ARG A 66 -10.74 0.20 -9.76
C ARG A 66 -9.69 0.19 -8.65
N GLN A 67 -8.46 0.50 -9.01
CA GLN A 67 -7.39 0.70 -8.04
C GLN A 67 -6.88 2.13 -8.09
N GLY A 68 -6.49 2.64 -6.94
CA GLY A 68 -5.90 3.97 -6.81
C GLY A 68 -4.38 3.94 -6.79
N ILE A 69 -3.80 5.11 -6.70
CA ILE A 69 -2.37 5.27 -6.49
C ILE A 69 -2.00 5.01 -5.04
N ASN A 70 -0.91 4.29 -4.84
CA ASN A 70 -0.32 4.07 -3.53
C ASN A 70 0.74 5.13 -3.20
N ASP A 71 1.26 5.12 -1.98
CA ASP A 71 2.14 6.17 -1.47
C ASP A 71 3.55 6.15 -2.07
N TYR A 72 3.93 5.09 -2.82
CA TYR A 72 5.17 5.13 -3.63
C TYR A 72 5.14 6.23 -4.68
N THR A 73 3.97 6.65 -5.16
CA THR A 73 3.80 7.81 -6.04
C THR A 73 4.41 9.07 -5.44
N ALA A 74 4.14 9.33 -4.17
CA ALA A 74 4.71 10.47 -3.45
C ALA A 74 6.16 10.21 -3.02
N TRP A 75 6.47 8.99 -2.59
CA TRP A 75 7.81 8.60 -2.15
C TRP A 75 8.86 8.79 -3.25
N PHE A 76 8.54 8.41 -4.48
CA PHE A 76 9.44 8.52 -5.61
C PHE A 76 9.31 9.82 -6.42
N ALA A 77 8.54 10.81 -5.96
CA ALA A 77 8.30 12.05 -6.71
C ALA A 77 9.60 12.81 -7.08
N GLY A 78 10.63 12.71 -6.25
CA GLY A 78 11.94 13.32 -6.46
C GLY A 78 12.97 12.44 -7.19
N ASP A 79 12.63 11.19 -7.48
CA ASP A 79 13.54 10.21 -8.10
C ASP A 79 13.33 10.18 -9.61
N ASN A 80 14.36 10.50 -10.39
CA ASN A 80 14.26 10.56 -11.85
C ASN A 80 14.03 9.20 -12.51
N ASP A 81 14.46 8.12 -11.87
CA ASP A 81 14.37 6.77 -12.41
C ASP A 81 13.09 6.06 -11.99
N MET A 82 12.54 6.43 -10.81
CA MET A 82 11.40 5.76 -10.22
C MET A 82 10.10 6.58 -10.22
N ARG A 83 10.15 7.91 -10.41
CA ARG A 83 8.94 8.75 -10.37
C ARG A 83 7.87 8.30 -11.35
N GLY A 84 6.63 8.23 -10.87
CA GLY A 84 5.46 7.87 -11.67
C GLY A 84 4.23 7.64 -10.81
N ASP A 85 3.12 7.33 -11.45
CA ASP A 85 1.88 6.96 -10.76
C ASP A 85 1.88 5.45 -10.50
N TYR A 86 1.86 5.07 -9.24
CA TYR A 86 1.88 3.66 -8.81
C TYR A 86 0.47 3.19 -8.45
N TYR A 87 -0.23 2.63 -9.42
CA TYR A 87 -1.52 1.97 -9.20
C TYR A 87 -1.34 0.53 -8.73
N GLY A 88 -2.27 0.06 -7.89
CA GLY A 88 -2.26 -1.31 -7.39
C GLY A 88 -1.38 -1.52 -6.18
N TYR A 89 -1.06 -2.78 -5.90
CA TYR A 89 -0.29 -3.20 -4.74
C TYR A 89 1.22 -3.18 -5.05
N ASP A 90 1.97 -2.51 -4.21
CA ASP A 90 3.42 -2.55 -4.17
C ASP A 90 3.88 -2.85 -2.73
N GLY A 91 4.53 -3.98 -2.54
CA GLY A 91 5.03 -4.43 -1.24
C GLY A 91 5.00 -5.95 -1.10
N PRO A 92 5.44 -6.47 0.04
CA PRO A 92 6.10 -5.77 1.13
C PRO A 92 7.56 -5.42 0.77
N CYS A 93 8.02 -4.22 1.15
CA CYS A 93 9.39 -3.79 0.90
C CYS A 93 9.92 -2.89 2.04
N PRO A 94 10.06 -3.41 3.28
CA PRO A 94 10.61 -2.64 4.38
C PRO A 94 12.11 -2.40 4.18
N PRO A 95 12.70 -1.36 4.78
CA PRO A 95 14.14 -1.15 4.74
C PRO A 95 14.90 -2.36 5.27
N TRP A 96 15.94 -2.79 4.54
CA TRP A 96 16.76 -3.94 4.95
C TRP A 96 17.58 -3.68 6.23
N ASN A 97 17.73 -2.41 6.62
CA ASN A 97 18.44 -1.97 7.81
C ASN A 97 17.53 -1.41 8.91
N ASP A 98 16.21 -1.71 8.85
CA ASP A 98 15.28 -1.30 9.90
C ASP A 98 15.37 -2.23 11.12
N GLU A 99 15.36 -1.63 12.31
CA GLU A 99 15.43 -2.37 13.58
C GLU A 99 14.10 -2.99 14.00
N ILE A 100 13.01 -2.77 13.26
CA ILE A 100 11.71 -3.38 13.55
C ILE A 100 11.19 -4.23 12.39
N ILE A 101 10.32 -5.18 12.72
CA ILE A 101 9.52 -5.93 11.75
C ILE A 101 8.32 -5.07 11.37
N HIS A 102 8.02 -4.95 10.09
CA HIS A 102 6.87 -4.20 9.60
C HIS A 102 5.59 -5.04 9.57
N HIS A 103 4.46 -4.39 9.84
CA HIS A 103 3.12 -4.97 9.78
C HIS A 103 2.39 -4.45 8.53
N TYR A 104 1.91 -5.39 7.72
CA TYR A 104 1.11 -5.10 6.52
C TYR A 104 -0.35 -5.42 6.82
N VAL A 105 -1.13 -4.37 7.05
CA VAL A 105 -2.54 -4.49 7.46
C VAL A 105 -3.43 -4.36 6.23
N PHE A 106 -4.08 -5.43 5.83
CA PHE A 106 -5.12 -5.44 4.81
C PHE A 106 -6.47 -5.24 5.50
N THR A 107 -7.21 -4.23 5.09
CA THR A 107 -8.56 -3.98 5.60
C THR A 107 -9.56 -4.05 4.46
N LEU A 108 -10.53 -4.93 4.56
CA LEU A 108 -11.64 -5.06 3.64
C LEU A 108 -12.88 -4.40 4.26
N PHE A 109 -13.52 -3.52 3.50
CA PHE A 109 -14.74 -2.84 3.90
C PHE A 109 -15.92 -3.32 3.06
N ALA A 110 -17.03 -3.70 3.71
CA ALA A 110 -18.32 -3.86 3.06
C ALA A 110 -19.04 -2.52 3.06
N LEU A 111 -19.49 -2.08 1.91
CA LEU A 111 -20.16 -0.79 1.74
C LEU A 111 -21.64 -0.99 1.35
N ASP A 112 -22.46 0.00 1.64
CA ASP A 112 -23.87 0.05 1.22
C ASP A 112 -24.06 0.50 -0.24
N SER A 113 -22.95 0.85 -0.92
CA SER A 113 -22.92 1.22 -2.33
C SER A 113 -22.05 0.27 -3.13
N PRO A 114 -22.47 -0.16 -4.33
CA PRO A 114 -21.66 -1.02 -5.18
C PRO A 114 -20.44 -0.31 -5.80
N THR A 115 -20.47 1.01 -5.86
CA THR A 115 -19.39 1.83 -6.40
C THR A 115 -19.20 3.10 -5.56
N LEU A 116 -17.97 3.55 -5.41
CA LEU A 116 -17.67 4.82 -4.78
C LEU A 116 -17.73 5.97 -5.81
N PRO A 117 -18.44 7.09 -5.52
CA PRO A 117 -18.59 8.22 -6.42
C PRO A 117 -17.35 9.12 -6.42
N ILE A 118 -16.19 8.55 -6.72
CA ILE A 118 -14.91 9.23 -6.79
C ILE A 118 -14.25 8.96 -8.13
N GLU A 119 -13.54 9.95 -8.64
CA GLU A 119 -12.85 9.89 -9.93
C GLU A 119 -11.37 10.26 -9.78
N GLY A 120 -10.61 10.09 -10.86
CA GLY A 120 -9.20 10.44 -10.93
C GLY A 120 -8.29 9.35 -10.38
N LYS A 121 -7.22 9.77 -9.69
CA LYS A 121 -6.16 8.86 -9.24
C LYS A 121 -6.50 8.01 -8.03
N LEU A 122 -7.57 8.31 -7.30
CA LEU A 122 -8.07 7.56 -6.15
C LEU A 122 -7.00 7.34 -5.07
N THR A 123 -6.57 8.41 -4.42
CA THR A 123 -5.65 8.27 -3.28
C THR A 123 -6.35 7.60 -2.09
N GLY A 124 -5.58 6.94 -1.22
CA GLY A 124 -6.16 6.31 -0.03
C GLY A 124 -6.92 7.29 0.87
N GLN A 125 -6.50 8.55 0.94
CA GLN A 125 -7.22 9.60 1.68
C GLN A 125 -8.59 9.90 1.04
N GLN A 126 -8.65 10.04 -0.28
CA GLN A 126 -9.92 10.27 -1.00
C GLN A 126 -10.88 9.10 -0.81
N VAL A 127 -10.38 7.86 -0.91
CA VAL A 127 -11.18 6.65 -0.71
C VAL A 127 -11.71 6.57 0.72
N ARG A 128 -10.87 6.80 1.72
CA ARG A 128 -11.32 6.84 3.14
C ARG A 128 -12.41 7.91 3.37
N ALA A 129 -12.25 9.09 2.79
CA ALA A 129 -13.26 10.15 2.89
C ALA A 129 -14.57 9.75 2.21
N ALA A 130 -14.52 9.13 1.02
CA ALA A 130 -15.69 8.70 0.28
C ALA A 130 -16.44 7.52 0.94
N MET A 131 -15.74 6.68 1.69
CA MET A 131 -16.36 5.58 2.44
C MET A 131 -17.08 6.04 3.72
N HIS A 132 -16.82 7.26 4.18
CA HIS A 132 -17.41 7.76 5.43
C HIS A 132 -18.94 7.77 5.38
N GLY A 133 -19.56 7.08 6.33
CA GLY A 133 -21.03 6.93 6.39
C GLY A 133 -21.58 5.79 5.54
N HIS A 134 -20.76 5.10 4.76
CA HIS A 134 -21.16 3.99 3.88
C HIS A 134 -20.67 2.61 4.34
N ILE A 135 -19.89 2.55 5.43
CA ILE A 135 -19.29 1.28 5.90
C ILE A 135 -20.33 0.48 6.68
N LEU A 136 -20.63 -0.72 6.21
CA LEU A 136 -21.52 -1.69 6.86
C LEU A 136 -20.74 -2.64 7.78
N ALA A 137 -19.55 -3.05 7.37
CA ALA A 137 -18.67 -3.94 8.12
C ALA A 137 -17.22 -3.83 7.66
N GLU A 138 -16.29 -4.28 8.49
CA GLU A 138 -14.89 -4.40 8.14
C GLU A 138 -14.31 -5.74 8.59
N ALA A 139 -13.29 -6.19 7.86
CA ALA A 139 -12.45 -7.33 8.24
C ALA A 139 -10.98 -6.97 8.02
N ARG A 140 -10.10 -7.49 8.87
CA ARG A 140 -8.66 -7.21 8.81
C ARG A 140 -7.85 -8.49 8.78
N LEU A 141 -6.76 -8.45 8.01
CA LEU A 141 -5.70 -9.43 8.01
C LEU A 141 -4.37 -8.69 8.14
N THR A 142 -3.50 -9.16 9.04
CA THR A 142 -2.16 -8.56 9.20
C THR A 142 -1.11 -9.62 8.92
N GLY A 143 -0.21 -9.31 8.00
CA GLY A 143 1.03 -10.03 7.78
C GLY A 143 2.21 -9.24 8.33
N THR A 144 3.31 -9.91 8.61
CA THR A 144 4.58 -9.29 9.02
C THR A 144 5.67 -9.62 8.03
N TYR A 145 6.58 -8.67 7.81
CA TYR A 145 7.72 -8.89 6.93
C TYR A 145 8.93 -8.04 7.35
N THR A 146 10.12 -8.57 7.13
CA THR A 146 11.38 -7.85 7.29
C THR A 146 12.40 -8.28 6.24
N LEU A 147 13.20 -7.33 5.77
CA LEU A 147 14.40 -7.60 4.98
C LEU A 147 15.66 -7.56 5.84
N ASN A 148 15.58 -7.10 7.10
CA ASN A 148 16.71 -7.10 8.01
C ASN A 148 17.10 -8.54 8.40
N PRO A 149 18.29 -9.02 8.03
CA PRO A 149 18.71 -10.39 8.31
C PRO A 149 18.84 -10.69 9.82
N LEU A 150 19.02 -9.66 10.66
CA LEU A 150 19.13 -9.80 12.11
C LEU A 150 17.77 -10.07 12.79
N LEU A 151 16.66 -9.80 12.08
CA LEU A 151 15.30 -9.99 12.58
C LEU A 151 14.59 -11.19 11.93
N LYS A 152 15.24 -11.87 11.01
CA LYS A 152 14.72 -13.13 10.44
C LYS A 152 14.93 -14.26 11.44
N ALA A 153 13.82 -14.80 11.96
CA ALA A 153 13.82 -16.01 12.80
C ALA A 153 14.05 -17.27 11.95
#